data_d4362275101171d89691f523dee2f6fe
#
_entry.id   d4362275101171d89691f523dee2f6fe
#
_cell.length_a   1.000
_cell.length_b   1.000
_cell.length_c   1.000
_cell.angle_alpha   90.00
_cell.angle_beta   90.00
_cell.angle_gamma   90.00
#
_symmetry.space_group_name_H-M   'P 1'
#
loop_
_entity.id
_entity.type
_entity.pdbx_description
1 polymer ?
#
loop_
_entity_poly.entity_id
_entity_poly.type
_entity_poly.pdbx_seq_one_letter_code
_entity_poly.pdbx_strand_id
1 'polypeptide(L)'
;EKDLRELMQIPDNYKVLFVQGGGNMQFAMVPMNLFKNKVGDYIITGQWAKKAYQEAKMFGTANAIASSADKTFSYIPDCSDLPVDENADYVYICLNNTIYGTVYHELPNTKGKTLVADISSCFLSEPLDVSKFGILWGGVQKNVGPAGVAIVIIREDLITEDVLPGTPTMLRYKTYADNDSLYNTPPT
;
A
#
# COMPACT_ATOMS: atom_id res chain seq x y z
N GLU A 1 -16.93 4.30 8.31
CA GLU A 1 -15.58 4.47 8.87
C GLU A 1 -15.51 3.97 10.32
N LYS A 2 -16.44 4.37 11.19
CA LYS A 2 -16.44 4.00 12.62
C LYS A 2 -16.29 2.49 12.82
N ASP A 3 -17.09 1.69 12.16
CA ASP A 3 -17.08 0.23 12.31
C ASP A 3 -15.75 -0.39 11.81
N LEU A 4 -15.18 0.18 10.75
CA LEU A 4 -13.88 -0.26 10.24
C LEU A 4 -12.74 0.04 11.23
N ARG A 5 -12.78 1.24 11.85
CA ARG A 5 -11.82 1.61 12.91
C ARG A 5 -11.88 0.67 14.10
N GLU A 6 -13.10 0.33 14.52
CA GLU A 6 -13.34 -0.59 15.63
C GLU A 6 -12.88 -2.01 15.29
N LEU A 7 -13.27 -2.54 14.13
CA LEU A 7 -12.90 -3.89 13.69
C LEU A 7 -11.39 -4.09 13.50
N MET A 8 -10.71 -3.11 12.95
CA MET A 8 -9.27 -3.17 12.68
C MET A 8 -8.41 -2.55 13.78
N GLN A 9 -9.02 -2.00 14.84
CA GLN A 9 -8.32 -1.29 15.91
C GLN A 9 -7.38 -0.20 15.36
N ILE A 10 -7.88 0.59 14.38
CA ILE A 10 -7.08 1.62 13.70
C ILE A 10 -6.73 2.73 14.70
N PRO A 11 -5.42 3.01 14.92
CA PRO A 11 -5.00 4.07 15.83
C PRO A 11 -5.48 5.47 15.38
N ASP A 12 -5.64 6.38 16.36
CA ASP A 12 -6.16 7.74 16.09
C ASP A 12 -5.29 8.57 15.15
N ASN A 13 -3.99 8.26 15.08
CA ASN A 13 -3.03 8.92 14.19
C ASN A 13 -3.02 8.36 12.75
N TYR A 14 -4.09 7.65 12.37
CA TYR A 14 -4.33 7.20 11.00
C TYR A 14 -5.60 7.80 10.43
N LYS A 15 -5.55 8.13 9.15
CA LYS A 15 -6.75 8.46 8.35
C LYS A 15 -7.23 7.25 7.58
N VAL A 16 -8.55 7.14 7.45
CA VAL A 16 -9.21 6.17 6.57
C VAL A 16 -9.78 6.94 5.39
N LEU A 17 -9.26 6.67 4.20
CA LEU A 17 -9.65 7.35 2.97
C LEU A 17 -10.39 6.39 2.05
N PHE A 18 -11.48 6.86 1.45
CA PHE A 18 -12.22 6.15 0.42
C PHE A 18 -11.87 6.77 -0.93
N VAL A 19 -11.13 6.03 -1.76
CA VAL A 19 -10.49 6.56 -2.97
C VAL A 19 -11.06 5.89 -4.21
N GLN A 20 -11.32 6.67 -5.24
CA GLN A 20 -11.75 6.18 -6.55
C GLN A 20 -10.61 5.43 -7.28
N GLY A 21 -10.95 4.68 -8.34
CA GLY A 21 -9.99 4.03 -9.24
C GLY A 21 -9.59 2.60 -8.86
N GLY A 22 -10.11 2.09 -7.74
CA GLY A 22 -9.80 0.73 -7.27
C GLY A 22 -8.33 0.52 -6.93
N GLY A 23 -7.93 -0.75 -6.71
CA GLY A 23 -6.58 -1.08 -6.25
C GLY A 23 -5.46 -0.70 -7.23
N ASN A 24 -5.69 -0.78 -8.54
CA ASN A 24 -4.63 -0.48 -9.52
C ASN A 24 -4.18 0.99 -9.48
N MET A 25 -5.07 1.91 -9.12
CA MET A 25 -4.70 3.32 -8.97
C MET A 25 -3.67 3.52 -7.86
N GLN A 26 -3.71 2.69 -6.83
CA GLN A 26 -2.78 2.79 -5.71
C GLN A 26 -1.32 2.46 -6.10
N PHE A 27 -1.10 1.70 -7.16
CA PHE A 27 0.26 1.45 -7.67
C PHE A 27 0.95 2.74 -8.11
N ALA A 28 0.19 3.71 -8.64
CA ALA A 28 0.69 5.03 -9.00
C ALA A 28 0.62 6.01 -7.82
N MET A 29 -0.49 6.01 -7.04
CA MET A 29 -0.67 6.97 -5.94
C MET A 29 0.40 6.81 -4.86
N VAL A 30 0.79 5.58 -4.52
CA VAL A 30 1.83 5.34 -3.49
C VAL A 30 3.13 6.08 -3.83
N PRO A 31 3.81 5.82 -4.98
CA PRO A 31 5.03 6.55 -5.29
C PRO A 31 4.79 8.06 -5.50
N MET A 32 3.68 8.49 -6.09
CA MET A 32 3.38 9.91 -6.28
C MET A 32 3.31 10.68 -4.97
N ASN A 33 2.82 10.06 -3.89
CA ASN A 33 2.64 10.71 -2.59
C ASN A 33 3.82 10.50 -1.64
N LEU A 34 4.53 9.37 -1.72
CA LEU A 34 5.54 9.01 -0.74
C LEU A 34 6.98 9.27 -1.20
N PHE A 35 7.24 9.38 -2.50
CA PHE A 35 8.60 9.61 -2.98
C PHE A 35 9.12 10.99 -2.59
N LYS A 36 10.15 10.99 -1.73
CA LYS A 36 10.97 12.15 -1.35
C LYS A 36 12.36 12.02 -1.97
N ASN A 37 13.01 10.88 -1.73
CA ASN A 37 14.29 10.51 -2.36
C ASN A 37 14.08 9.84 -3.73
N LYS A 38 12.83 9.55 -4.09
CA LYS A 38 12.42 8.82 -5.31
C LYS A 38 12.98 7.41 -5.37
N VAL A 39 13.08 6.74 -4.23
CA VAL A 39 13.54 5.34 -4.10
C VAL A 39 12.48 4.54 -3.34
N GLY A 40 12.05 3.43 -3.92
CA GLY A 40 11.13 2.49 -3.27
C GLY A 40 11.63 1.06 -3.38
N ASP A 41 11.58 0.32 -2.29
CA ASP A 41 11.97 -1.08 -2.23
C ASP A 41 10.74 -1.98 -2.31
N TYR A 42 10.82 -3.02 -3.11
CA TYR A 42 9.70 -3.92 -3.39
C TYR A 42 10.08 -5.38 -3.15
N ILE A 43 9.21 -6.11 -2.44
CA ILE A 43 9.31 -7.56 -2.29
C ILE A 43 8.29 -8.18 -3.26
N ILE A 44 8.79 -8.85 -4.30
CA ILE A 44 7.96 -9.31 -5.43
C ILE A 44 7.57 -10.77 -5.22
N THR A 45 6.40 -10.98 -4.60
CA THR A 45 5.85 -12.29 -4.28
C THR A 45 4.65 -12.69 -5.15
N GLY A 46 4.36 -11.91 -6.19
CA GLY A 46 3.26 -12.19 -7.11
C GLY A 46 3.09 -11.12 -8.18
N GLN A 47 2.08 -11.31 -9.04
CA GLN A 47 1.80 -10.40 -10.15
C GLN A 47 1.41 -8.99 -9.70
N TRP A 48 0.70 -8.86 -8.57
CA TRP A 48 0.26 -7.55 -8.09
C TRP A 48 1.45 -6.72 -7.57
N ALA A 49 2.32 -7.33 -6.76
CA ALA A 49 3.57 -6.69 -6.33
C ALA A 49 4.48 -6.35 -7.53
N LYS A 50 4.53 -7.23 -8.55
CA LYS A 50 5.28 -6.97 -9.78
C LYS A 50 4.73 -5.77 -10.56
N LYS A 51 3.40 -5.63 -10.66
CA LYS A 51 2.76 -4.47 -11.31
C LYS A 51 3.05 -3.18 -10.54
N ALA A 52 2.91 -3.19 -9.21
CA ALA A 52 3.23 -2.04 -8.37
C ALA A 52 4.70 -1.60 -8.56
N TYR A 53 5.63 -2.55 -8.55
CA TYR A 53 7.04 -2.32 -8.84
C TYR A 53 7.27 -1.69 -10.22
N GLN A 54 6.60 -2.21 -11.25
CA GLN A 54 6.73 -1.69 -12.62
C GLN A 54 6.18 -0.27 -12.73
N GLU A 55 5.06 0.01 -12.07
CA GLU A 55 4.45 1.34 -12.06
C GLU A 55 5.35 2.36 -11.35
N ALA A 56 5.92 2.00 -10.20
CA ALA A 56 6.81 2.89 -9.45
C ALA A 56 8.05 3.32 -10.24
N LYS A 57 8.55 2.48 -11.14
CA LYS A 57 9.68 2.82 -12.03
C LYS A 57 9.40 4.00 -12.97
N MET A 58 8.14 4.33 -13.18
CA MET A 58 7.77 5.52 -13.98
C MET A 58 8.01 6.82 -13.21
N PHE A 59 8.12 6.74 -11.89
CA PHE A 59 8.21 7.90 -10.99
C PHE A 59 9.59 8.07 -10.34
N GLY A 60 10.37 7.01 -10.27
CA GLY A 60 11.68 7.02 -9.63
C GLY A 60 12.42 5.68 -9.72
N THR A 61 13.33 5.45 -8.80
CA THR A 61 14.02 4.18 -8.65
C THR A 61 13.17 3.20 -7.87
N ALA A 62 12.87 2.04 -8.44
CA ALA A 62 12.28 0.94 -7.71
C ALA A 62 13.27 -0.24 -7.69
N ASN A 63 13.55 -0.76 -6.50
CA ASN A 63 14.44 -1.89 -6.29
C ASN A 63 13.62 -3.14 -5.98
N ALA A 64 13.90 -4.25 -6.65
CA ALA A 64 13.37 -5.55 -6.27
C ALA A 64 14.33 -6.18 -5.26
N ILE A 65 14.09 -5.96 -3.95
CA ILE A 65 15.01 -6.39 -2.89
C ILE A 65 14.87 -7.87 -2.52
N ALA A 66 13.73 -8.49 -2.86
CA ALA A 66 13.51 -9.92 -2.81
C ALA A 66 12.43 -10.33 -3.82
N SER A 67 12.46 -11.59 -4.26
CA SER A 67 11.45 -12.13 -5.17
C SER A 67 11.36 -13.64 -5.03
N SER A 68 10.15 -14.18 -5.19
CA SER A 68 9.90 -15.63 -5.30
C SER A 68 9.54 -16.07 -6.73
N ALA A 69 9.88 -15.26 -7.73
CA ALA A 69 9.61 -15.56 -9.14
C ALA A 69 10.33 -16.82 -9.65
N ASP A 70 11.44 -17.21 -9.03
CA ASP A 70 12.23 -18.42 -9.32
C ASP A 70 11.39 -19.71 -9.21
N LYS A 71 10.40 -19.73 -8.31
CA LYS A 71 9.46 -20.84 -8.12
C LYS A 71 8.02 -20.43 -8.39
N THR A 72 7.81 -19.56 -9.38
CA THR A 72 6.48 -19.12 -9.81
C THR A 72 5.65 -18.56 -8.65
N PHE A 73 6.29 -17.82 -7.72
CA PHE A 73 5.67 -17.20 -6.56
C PHE A 73 4.98 -18.17 -5.59
N SER A 74 5.47 -19.41 -5.50
CA SER A 74 4.87 -20.45 -4.63
C SER A 74 5.29 -20.37 -3.16
N TYR A 75 6.07 -19.36 -2.78
CA TYR A 75 6.53 -19.16 -1.41
C TYR A 75 6.72 -17.67 -1.10
N ILE A 76 6.83 -17.32 0.18
CA ILE A 76 7.29 -16.02 0.65
C ILE A 76 8.79 -16.15 0.97
N PRO A 77 9.67 -15.29 0.42
CA PRO A 77 11.10 -15.32 0.76
C PRO A 77 11.34 -15.04 2.25
N ASP A 78 12.47 -15.48 2.78
CA ASP A 78 12.93 -14.99 4.08
C ASP A 78 13.16 -13.47 3.99
N CYS A 79 12.43 -12.73 4.82
CA CYS A 79 12.43 -11.28 4.86
C CYS A 79 13.03 -10.72 6.16
N SER A 80 13.78 -11.53 6.91
CA SER A 80 14.38 -11.15 8.19
C SER A 80 15.58 -10.20 8.04
N ASP A 81 16.35 -10.35 6.94
CA ASP A 81 17.51 -9.49 6.64
C ASP A 81 17.59 -9.17 5.14
N LEU A 82 16.81 -8.22 4.71
CA LEU A 82 16.76 -7.76 3.32
C LEU A 82 17.76 -6.62 3.05
N PRO A 83 18.26 -6.49 1.82
CA PRO A 83 19.11 -5.38 1.40
C PRO A 83 18.29 -4.09 1.17
N VAL A 84 17.64 -3.60 2.23
CA VAL A 84 16.84 -2.38 2.18
C VAL A 84 17.76 -1.19 1.93
N ASP A 85 17.43 -0.38 0.90
CA ASP A 85 18.20 0.81 0.53
C ASP A 85 18.08 1.87 1.63
N GLU A 86 19.21 2.46 2.01
CA GLU A 86 19.24 3.52 3.04
C GLU A 86 18.45 4.76 2.64
N ASN A 87 18.29 5.00 1.33
CA ASN A 87 17.51 6.12 0.78
C ASN A 87 16.07 5.73 0.44
N ALA A 88 15.65 4.47 0.64
CA ALA A 88 14.29 4.07 0.36
C ALA A 88 13.29 4.88 1.17
N ASP A 89 12.28 5.42 0.49
CA ASP A 89 11.17 6.13 1.11
C ASP A 89 10.18 5.15 1.76
N TYR A 90 10.09 3.93 1.21
CA TYR A 90 9.25 2.85 1.74
C TYR A 90 9.69 1.47 1.26
N VAL A 91 9.20 0.44 1.95
CA VAL A 91 9.21 -0.96 1.51
C VAL A 91 7.78 -1.38 1.18
N TYR A 92 7.57 -2.01 0.03
CA TYR A 92 6.25 -2.41 -0.47
C TYR A 92 6.09 -3.92 -0.51
N ILE A 93 4.92 -4.40 -0.04
CA ILE A 93 4.48 -5.80 -0.13
C ILE A 93 3.05 -5.91 -0.64
N CYS A 94 2.72 -7.06 -1.24
CA CYS A 94 1.36 -7.55 -1.38
C CYS A 94 1.15 -8.62 -0.31
N LEU A 95 0.40 -8.31 0.75
CA LEU A 95 0.32 -9.13 1.97
C LEU A 95 -0.25 -10.52 1.69
N ASN A 96 -1.22 -10.61 0.78
CA ASN A 96 -1.80 -11.87 0.30
C ASN A 96 -1.77 -11.91 -1.22
N ASN A 97 -1.08 -12.90 -1.78
CA ASN A 97 -0.93 -13.09 -3.22
C ASN A 97 -2.04 -14.00 -3.76
N THR A 98 -3.18 -13.40 -4.10
CA THR A 98 -4.43 -14.07 -4.48
C THR A 98 -4.25 -15.16 -5.53
N ILE A 99 -3.45 -14.91 -6.57
CA ILE A 99 -3.26 -15.83 -7.71
C ILE A 99 -2.49 -17.08 -7.29
N TYR A 100 -1.51 -16.91 -6.37
CA TYR A 100 -0.55 -17.95 -6.00
C TYR A 100 -0.86 -18.62 -4.67
N GLY A 101 -1.82 -18.10 -3.90
CA GLY A 101 -2.24 -18.64 -2.62
C GLY A 101 -1.19 -18.51 -1.52
N THR A 102 -0.30 -17.52 -1.59
CA THR A 102 0.70 -17.26 -0.58
C THR A 102 0.36 -16.00 0.22
N VAL A 103 0.68 -16.01 1.53
CA VAL A 103 0.43 -14.91 2.46
C VAL A 103 1.63 -14.72 3.38
N TYR A 104 1.88 -13.47 3.78
CA TYR A 104 2.88 -13.17 4.80
C TYR A 104 2.31 -13.49 6.19
N HIS A 105 2.91 -14.41 6.90
CA HIS A 105 2.63 -14.68 8.32
C HIS A 105 3.52 -13.84 9.23
N GLU A 106 4.69 -13.46 8.74
CA GLU A 106 5.63 -12.56 9.41
C GLU A 106 5.92 -11.37 8.49
N LEU A 107 5.93 -10.17 9.08
CA LEU A 107 6.23 -8.95 8.32
C LEU A 107 7.72 -8.82 8.04
N PRO A 108 8.12 -8.22 6.90
CA PRO A 108 9.53 -8.02 6.58
C PRO A 108 10.20 -7.06 7.56
N ASN A 109 11.48 -7.32 7.82
CA ASN A 109 12.32 -6.34 8.50
C ASN A 109 12.66 -5.19 7.53
N THR A 110 11.97 -4.08 7.68
CA THR A 110 12.14 -2.90 6.82
C THR A 110 13.32 -2.01 7.22
N LYS A 111 14.09 -2.40 8.25
CA LYS A 111 15.17 -1.59 8.83
C LYS A 111 14.72 -0.15 9.18
N GLY A 112 13.49 -0.03 9.66
CA GLY A 112 12.88 1.25 10.07
C GLY A 112 12.23 2.05 8.95
N LYS A 113 12.23 1.56 7.71
CA LYS A 113 11.51 2.22 6.61
C LYS A 113 10.00 1.99 6.71
N THR A 114 9.25 2.93 6.18
CA THR A 114 7.79 2.83 6.09
C THR A 114 7.36 1.57 5.33
N LEU A 115 6.54 0.73 5.96
CA LEU A 115 5.95 -0.43 5.29
C LEU A 115 4.63 -0.04 4.62
N VAL A 116 4.52 -0.35 3.33
CA VAL A 116 3.30 -0.17 2.52
C VAL A 116 2.80 -1.53 2.09
N ALA A 117 1.52 -1.82 2.31
CA ALA A 117 0.95 -3.11 1.96
C ALA A 117 -0.36 -3.02 1.18
N ASP A 118 -0.43 -3.79 0.09
CA ASP A 118 -1.67 -4.17 -0.58
C ASP A 118 -2.30 -5.31 0.20
N ILE A 119 -3.48 -5.07 0.78
CA ILE A 119 -4.27 -6.04 1.52
C ILE A 119 -5.57 -6.41 0.82
N SER A 120 -5.71 -6.11 -0.47
CA SER A 120 -6.98 -6.25 -1.20
C SER A 120 -7.67 -7.59 -1.04
N SER A 121 -6.92 -8.69 -0.99
CA SER A 121 -7.50 -10.04 -0.91
C SER A 121 -7.60 -10.63 0.49
N CYS A 122 -7.01 -9.98 1.48
CA CYS A 122 -7.10 -10.40 2.89
C CYS A 122 -7.70 -9.30 3.79
N PHE A 123 -8.25 -8.25 3.22
CA PHE A 123 -8.87 -7.18 3.97
C PHE A 123 -10.01 -7.73 4.85
N LEU A 124 -9.94 -7.51 6.17
CA LEU A 124 -10.88 -8.02 7.18
C LEU A 124 -10.97 -9.55 7.26
N SER A 125 -10.01 -10.29 6.72
CA SER A 125 -10.00 -11.76 6.83
C SER A 125 -9.50 -12.26 8.19
N GLU A 126 -8.59 -11.51 8.79
CA GLU A 126 -8.01 -11.80 10.11
C GLU A 126 -7.54 -10.50 10.79
N PRO A 127 -7.32 -10.50 12.12
CA PRO A 127 -6.78 -9.35 12.82
C PRO A 127 -5.41 -8.97 12.29
N LEU A 128 -5.19 -7.66 12.10
CA LEU A 128 -3.94 -7.09 11.60
C LEU A 128 -3.54 -5.89 12.45
N ASP A 129 -2.30 -5.88 12.95
CA ASP A 129 -1.77 -4.72 13.69
C ASP A 129 -1.44 -3.57 12.72
N VAL A 130 -2.38 -2.64 12.58
CA VAL A 130 -2.27 -1.47 11.70
C VAL A 130 -1.04 -0.62 12.03
N SER A 131 -0.61 -0.58 13.29
CA SER A 131 0.51 0.25 13.74
C SER A 131 1.86 -0.13 13.12
N LYS A 132 1.97 -1.32 12.55
CA LYS A 132 3.18 -1.79 11.86
C LYS A 132 3.35 -1.21 10.44
N PHE A 133 2.34 -0.53 9.92
CA PHE A 133 2.33 -0.04 8.55
C PHE A 133 2.24 1.48 8.51
N GLY A 134 2.88 2.08 7.51
CA GLY A 134 2.60 3.47 7.18
C GLY A 134 1.35 3.60 6.31
N ILE A 135 1.19 2.66 5.37
CA ILE A 135 -0.02 2.57 4.53
C ILE A 135 -0.46 1.12 4.40
N LEU A 136 -1.74 0.90 4.64
CA LEU A 136 -2.49 -0.28 4.21
C LEU A 136 -3.52 0.18 3.19
N TRP A 137 -3.63 -0.50 2.07
CA TRP A 137 -4.69 -0.20 1.13
C TRP A 137 -5.27 -1.47 0.50
N GLY A 138 -6.53 -1.42 0.12
CA GLY A 138 -7.17 -2.55 -0.54
C GLY A 138 -8.28 -2.12 -1.48
N GLY A 139 -8.31 -2.73 -2.67
CA GLY A 139 -9.49 -2.70 -3.52
C GLY A 139 -10.60 -3.52 -2.87
N VAL A 140 -11.76 -2.90 -2.64
CA VAL A 140 -12.81 -3.50 -1.78
C VAL A 140 -13.59 -4.63 -2.44
N GLN A 141 -13.51 -4.80 -3.75
CA GLN A 141 -14.32 -5.74 -4.54
C GLN A 141 -14.12 -7.23 -4.21
N LYS A 142 -13.10 -7.57 -3.42
CA LYS A 142 -12.84 -8.97 -3.05
C LYS A 142 -13.57 -9.38 -1.78
N ASN A 143 -13.34 -8.69 -0.67
CA ASN A 143 -13.85 -9.14 0.63
C ASN A 143 -14.63 -8.07 1.41
N VAL A 144 -14.68 -6.83 0.94
CA VAL A 144 -15.23 -5.70 1.73
C VAL A 144 -16.52 -5.13 1.14
N GLY A 145 -16.60 -4.93 -0.19
CA GLY A 145 -17.74 -4.24 -0.79
C GLY A 145 -17.74 -4.22 -2.32
N PRO A 146 -18.51 -3.32 -2.94
CA PRO A 146 -18.63 -3.24 -4.40
C PRO A 146 -17.36 -2.73 -5.06
N ALA A 147 -17.19 -3.07 -6.36
CA ALA A 147 -16.05 -2.62 -7.15
C ALA A 147 -16.05 -1.09 -7.34
N GLY A 148 -14.84 -0.54 -7.52
CA GLY A 148 -14.62 0.88 -7.85
C GLY A 148 -13.99 1.70 -6.73
N VAL A 149 -13.97 1.19 -5.51
CA VAL A 149 -13.39 1.85 -4.33
C VAL A 149 -12.10 1.16 -3.91
N ALA A 150 -11.12 1.94 -3.50
CA ALA A 150 -10.03 1.49 -2.65
C ALA A 150 -10.15 2.18 -1.28
N ILE A 151 -10.01 1.41 -0.21
CA ILE A 151 -9.84 1.95 1.13
C ILE A 151 -8.34 2.06 1.38
N VAL A 152 -7.91 3.24 1.83
CA VAL A 152 -6.53 3.54 2.21
C VAL A 152 -6.50 3.92 3.67
N ILE A 153 -5.77 3.15 4.48
CA ILE A 153 -5.51 3.44 5.89
C ILE A 153 -4.07 3.95 5.94
N ILE A 154 -3.91 5.22 6.24
CA ILE A 154 -2.63 5.91 6.12
C ILE A 154 -2.30 6.68 7.40
N ARG A 155 -1.05 6.56 7.86
CA ARG A 155 -0.56 7.32 9.00
C ARG A 155 -0.50 8.82 8.66
N GLU A 156 -0.96 9.67 9.56
CA GLU A 156 -1.16 11.10 9.30
C GLU A 156 0.12 11.84 8.89
N ASP A 157 1.27 11.46 9.42
CA ASP A 157 2.57 12.07 9.07
C ASP A 157 2.98 11.86 7.61
N LEU A 158 2.36 10.88 6.92
CA LEU A 158 2.59 10.61 5.50
C LEU A 158 1.67 11.43 4.57
N ILE A 159 0.68 12.13 5.12
CA ILE A 159 -0.25 12.97 4.37
C ILE A 159 0.31 14.40 4.31
N THR A 160 1.00 14.72 3.24
CA THR A 160 1.70 16.02 3.11
C THR A 160 1.40 16.70 1.78
N GLU A 161 1.70 18.00 1.69
CA GLU A 161 1.73 18.74 0.41
C GLU A 161 2.95 18.42 -0.44
N ASP A 162 4.00 17.89 0.19
CA ASP A 162 5.23 17.51 -0.48
C ASP A 162 5.06 16.17 -1.18
N VAL A 163 4.54 16.21 -2.39
CA VAL A 163 4.32 15.09 -3.30
C VAL A 163 5.15 15.29 -4.57
N LEU A 164 5.27 14.27 -5.41
CA LEU A 164 6.00 14.40 -6.67
C LEU A 164 5.42 15.56 -7.50
N PRO A 165 6.27 16.40 -8.12
CA PRO A 165 5.83 17.45 -9.02
C PRO A 165 4.95 16.92 -10.14
N GLY A 166 3.82 17.58 -10.38
CA GLY A 166 2.85 17.17 -11.39
C GLY A 166 1.83 16.12 -10.92
N THR A 167 1.87 15.72 -9.64
CA THR A 167 0.83 14.84 -9.08
C THR A 167 -0.55 15.53 -9.17
N PRO A 168 -1.49 14.96 -9.93
CA PRO A 168 -2.84 15.53 -10.06
C PRO A 168 -3.55 15.59 -8.70
N THR A 169 -4.42 16.59 -8.53
CA THR A 169 -5.18 16.79 -7.28
C THR A 169 -5.93 15.52 -6.84
N MET A 170 -6.57 14.82 -7.79
CA MET A 170 -7.30 13.57 -7.52
C MET A 170 -6.44 12.39 -7.12
N LEU A 171 -5.10 12.48 -7.26
CA LEU A 171 -4.17 11.42 -6.89
C LEU A 171 -3.37 11.74 -5.61
N ARG A 172 -3.72 12.83 -4.92
CA ARG A 172 -3.11 13.21 -3.65
C ARG A 172 -3.92 12.67 -2.48
N TYR A 173 -3.31 11.94 -1.58
CA TYR A 173 -3.99 11.47 -0.35
C TYR A 173 -4.51 12.64 0.49
N LYS A 174 -3.77 13.77 0.51
CA LYS A 174 -4.20 14.98 1.22
C LYS A 174 -5.54 15.52 0.71
N THR A 175 -5.80 15.47 -0.59
CA THR A 175 -7.10 15.89 -1.14
C THR A 175 -8.26 15.13 -0.52
N TYR A 176 -8.12 13.82 -0.34
CA TYR A 176 -9.15 12.99 0.30
C TYR A 176 -9.22 13.24 1.81
N ALA A 177 -8.09 13.40 2.47
CA ALA A 177 -8.03 13.66 3.91
C ALA A 177 -8.69 15.01 4.28
N ASP A 178 -8.43 16.06 3.52
CA ASP A 178 -8.97 17.40 3.75
C ASP A 178 -10.48 17.54 3.43
N ASN A 179 -11.04 16.58 2.70
CA ASN A 179 -12.43 16.60 2.26
C ASN A 179 -13.25 15.40 2.77
N ASP A 180 -12.78 14.70 3.80
CA ASP A 180 -13.43 13.50 4.35
C ASP A 180 -13.82 12.48 3.27
N SER A 181 -12.96 12.33 2.25
CA SER A 181 -13.17 11.51 1.05
C SER A 181 -14.36 11.91 0.17
N LEU A 182 -14.95 13.08 0.39
CA LEU A 182 -16.09 13.60 -0.37
C LEU A 182 -15.70 14.56 -1.48
N TYR A 183 -14.41 14.57 -1.88
CA TYR A 183 -13.95 15.43 -2.95
C TYR A 183 -14.63 15.08 -4.28
N ASN A 184 -15.45 16.02 -4.79
CA ASN A 184 -16.25 15.96 -6.01
C ASN A 184 -17.36 14.87 -5.97
N THR A 185 -17.02 13.60 -6.06
CA THR A 185 -17.99 12.49 -6.12
C THR A 185 -17.65 11.46 -5.06
N PRO A 186 -18.62 11.05 -4.23
CA PRO A 186 -18.41 9.92 -3.32
C PRO A 186 -17.96 8.68 -4.07
N PRO A 187 -17.05 7.88 -3.55
CA PRO A 187 -16.49 6.72 -4.23
C PRO A 187 -17.43 5.50 -4.27
N THR A 188 -18.65 5.58 -3.80
CA THR A 188 -19.61 4.46 -3.77
C THR A 188 -20.72 4.61 -4.78
#